data_813779a01238060afb255141d8778aeb
#
_entry.id   813779a01238060afb255141d8778aeb
#
_cell.length_a   1.000
_cell.length_b   1.000
_cell.length_c   1.000
_cell.angle_alpha   90.00
_cell.angle_beta   90.00
_cell.angle_gamma   90.00
#
_symmetry.space_group_name_H-M   'P 1'
#
loop_
_entity.id
_entity.type
_entity.pdbx_description
1 polymer ?
#
loop_
_entity_poly.entity_id
_entity_poly.type
_entity_poly.pdbx_seq_one_letter_code
_entity_poly.pdbx_strand_id
1 'polypeptide(L)'
;MRLDDLRKEMPETPDFIHKMIQEEVEHQMQEQKVIPIQSKNKHRWKAGQVAAAALACVIATSTVAYAGNKLYHMYLEKQGTYSVATKVQSGENDSAVQLPDQVHQIAIEANYIPEGMEWNDEAKVKLSYAATPWQGGISIDYVLLDEKNLKAAQVDKHVVESEEKTFGKYEGVYLRYQDLQKDQSFNQRIYLLCPEEYRVIILYIGDDVAKDEAVKFAENLTVTEKEEMIAVKDLYTWSEYVAPAPAETEQSDDEYVTEVADSKLPIYKVGESMKLDACAEDADGNPVENKRITAKVDQVQIEDDLSLLEGKEIPKEWQLAVGKDGKLVKNHLSYIESGDGVENLDQVVKEEAVRQRLVYVTVTYKNTSDTELDNILYIGELMLMNHKNGTYQVYEIEDQKGDGYDKVIGDSVACNGSMTWFSQKDENGKNYIPSLKPGESTQVVMAWIMDEPDLENMYLNLNSSGGSYFIGTDELKTGVIAIGEAASEER
;
A
#
# COMPACT_ATOMS: atom_id res chain seq x y z
N MET A 1 -22.69 -15.50 17.99
CA MET A 1 -23.38 -14.39 17.35
C MET A 1 -23.53 -14.80 15.89
N ARG A 2 -24.73 -14.81 15.33
CA ARG A 2 -24.90 -15.22 13.92
C ARG A 2 -24.62 -14.02 13.01
N LEU A 3 -24.13 -14.25 11.80
CA LEU A 3 -23.89 -13.19 10.79
C LEU A 3 -25.10 -12.26 10.60
N ASP A 4 -26.30 -12.81 10.73
CA ASP A 4 -27.55 -12.01 10.69
C ASP A 4 -27.76 -11.08 11.89
N ASP A 5 -27.08 -11.33 13.01
CA ASP A 5 -27.15 -10.46 14.18
C ASP A 5 -26.16 -9.30 14.05
N LEU A 6 -25.00 -9.54 13.41
CA LEU A 6 -24.03 -8.50 13.05
C LEU A 6 -24.58 -7.50 12.03
N ARG A 7 -25.38 -7.98 11.05
CA ARG A 7 -26.06 -7.11 10.09
C ARG A 7 -27.07 -6.14 10.73
N LYS A 8 -27.59 -6.46 11.91
CA LYS A 8 -28.54 -5.59 12.63
C LYS A 8 -27.86 -4.55 13.51
N GLU A 9 -26.58 -4.77 13.84
CA GLU A 9 -25.77 -3.84 14.66
C GLU A 9 -24.84 -2.96 13.81
N MET A 10 -24.72 -3.23 12.50
CA MET A 10 -24.00 -2.35 11.59
C MET A 10 -24.80 -1.06 11.39
N PRO A 11 -24.20 0.12 11.53
CA PRO A 11 -24.86 1.36 11.17
C PRO A 11 -25.29 1.28 9.70
N GLU A 12 -26.53 1.64 9.40
CA GLU A 12 -26.99 1.75 8.02
C GLU A 12 -26.06 2.69 7.26
N THR A 13 -25.62 2.26 6.09
CA THR A 13 -24.79 3.12 5.22
C THR A 13 -25.54 4.44 5.03
N PRO A 14 -24.92 5.57 5.37
CA PRO A 14 -25.59 6.86 5.25
C PRO A 14 -26.18 7.07 3.85
N ASP A 15 -27.41 7.60 3.79
CA ASP A 15 -28.14 7.83 2.52
C ASP A 15 -27.32 8.63 1.49
N PHE A 16 -26.39 9.45 1.92
CA PHE A 16 -25.52 10.21 1.02
C PHE A 16 -24.52 9.33 0.28
N ILE A 17 -23.99 8.25 0.92
CA ILE A 17 -23.12 7.28 0.26
C ILE A 17 -23.89 6.51 -0.80
N HIS A 18 -25.12 6.06 -0.49
CA HIS A 18 -25.98 5.44 -1.48
C HIS A 18 -26.28 6.39 -2.64
N LYS A 19 -26.48 7.67 -2.35
CA LYS A 19 -26.76 8.68 -3.35
C LYS A 19 -25.54 8.98 -4.22
N MET A 20 -24.35 9.07 -3.63
CA MET A 20 -23.07 9.24 -4.35
C MET A 20 -22.79 8.07 -5.30
N ILE A 21 -22.94 6.83 -4.80
CA ILE A 21 -22.76 5.64 -5.63
C ILE A 21 -23.79 5.62 -6.77
N GLN A 22 -25.03 5.99 -6.48
CA GLN A 22 -26.08 6.00 -7.48
C GLN A 22 -25.87 7.11 -8.53
N GLU A 23 -25.47 8.30 -8.13
CA GLU A 23 -25.13 9.42 -9.01
C GLU A 23 -23.92 9.09 -9.88
N GLU A 24 -22.88 8.46 -9.33
CA GLU A 24 -21.68 8.03 -10.07
C GLU A 24 -22.01 6.92 -11.07
N VAL A 25 -22.78 5.91 -10.67
CA VAL A 25 -23.27 4.86 -11.56
C VAL A 25 -24.14 5.45 -12.68
N GLU A 26 -25.04 6.39 -12.36
CA GLU A 26 -25.86 7.06 -13.38
C GLU A 26 -25.03 7.93 -14.31
N HIS A 27 -23.98 8.61 -13.82
CA HIS A 27 -23.03 9.39 -14.61
C HIS A 27 -22.24 8.48 -15.56
N GLN A 28 -21.68 7.39 -15.07
CA GLN A 28 -20.97 6.41 -15.89
C GLN A 28 -21.89 5.71 -16.90
N MET A 29 -23.15 5.45 -16.55
CA MET A 29 -24.14 4.88 -17.48
C MET A 29 -24.60 5.89 -18.55
N GLN A 30 -24.57 7.19 -18.28
CA GLN A 30 -24.91 8.22 -19.28
C GLN A 30 -23.76 8.49 -20.26
N GLU A 31 -22.52 8.31 -19.85
CA GLU A 31 -21.34 8.44 -20.74
C GLU A 31 -21.14 7.22 -21.64
N GLN A 32 -21.61 6.04 -21.25
CA GLN A 32 -21.59 4.85 -22.08
C GLN A 32 -22.72 4.86 -23.11
N LYS A 33 -22.52 5.52 -24.23
CA LYS A 33 -23.30 5.21 -25.45
C LYS A 33 -23.01 3.77 -25.84
N VAL A 34 -23.92 2.89 -25.51
CA VAL A 34 -23.92 1.48 -25.94
C VAL A 34 -23.90 1.46 -27.47
N ILE A 35 -22.75 1.17 -28.05
CA ILE A 35 -22.66 0.80 -29.48
C ILE A 35 -22.92 -0.70 -29.54
N PRO A 36 -23.98 -1.17 -30.22
CA PRO A 36 -24.25 -2.59 -30.34
C PRO A 36 -23.14 -3.27 -31.14
N ILE A 37 -22.47 -4.24 -30.52
CA ILE A 37 -21.43 -5.07 -31.16
C ILE A 37 -22.13 -6.00 -32.18
N GLN A 38 -22.13 -5.61 -33.44
CA GLN A 38 -22.35 -6.58 -34.51
C GLN A 38 -21.05 -7.34 -34.81
N SER A 39 -21.07 -8.62 -34.48
CA SER A 39 -20.01 -9.54 -34.81
C SER A 39 -19.90 -9.68 -36.33
N LYS A 40 -18.75 -9.31 -36.87
CA LYS A 40 -17.99 -9.92 -38.01
C LYS A 40 -17.06 -8.87 -38.63
N ASN A 41 -15.77 -8.93 -38.29
CA ASN A 41 -14.69 -9.05 -39.28
C ASN A 41 -13.34 -8.88 -38.56
N LYS A 42 -12.47 -9.87 -38.77
CA LYS A 42 -11.06 -9.82 -38.41
C LYS A 42 -10.38 -8.66 -39.15
N HIS A 43 -10.21 -7.54 -38.47
CA HIS A 43 -9.28 -6.52 -38.92
C HIS A 43 -8.21 -6.36 -37.84
N ARG A 44 -6.97 -6.63 -38.23
CA ARG A 44 -5.76 -6.29 -37.50
C ARG A 44 -5.84 -4.81 -37.13
N TRP A 45 -6.00 -4.54 -35.87
CA TRP A 45 -5.88 -3.18 -35.32
C TRP A 45 -4.42 -2.77 -35.46
N LYS A 46 -4.19 -1.72 -36.20
CA LYS A 46 -2.89 -1.05 -36.19
C LYS A 46 -2.80 -0.36 -34.83
N ALA A 47 -1.72 -0.63 -34.09
CA ALA A 47 -1.32 0.15 -32.94
C ALA A 47 -1.31 1.65 -33.35
N GLY A 48 -2.20 2.45 -32.78
CA GLY A 48 -2.25 3.88 -33.14
C GLY A 48 -3.55 4.61 -32.84
N GLN A 49 -4.48 4.04 -32.08
CA GLN A 49 -5.65 4.78 -31.58
C GLN A 49 -5.99 4.40 -30.14
N VAL A 50 -4.99 4.50 -29.28
CA VAL A 50 -5.25 4.78 -27.87
C VAL A 50 -5.55 6.27 -27.83
N ALA A 51 -6.73 6.64 -27.35
CA ALA A 51 -7.10 8.03 -27.16
C ALA A 51 -6.01 8.65 -26.28
N ALA A 52 -5.17 9.48 -26.89
CA ALA A 52 -4.30 10.37 -26.16
C ALA A 52 -5.23 11.28 -25.34
N ALA A 53 -5.37 11.00 -24.05
CA ALA A 53 -5.79 12.01 -23.10
C ALA A 53 -4.71 13.09 -23.20
N ALA A 54 -4.94 14.07 -24.04
CA ALA A 54 -4.01 15.17 -24.20
C ALA A 54 -3.88 15.82 -22.83
N LEU A 55 -2.66 15.82 -22.27
CA LEU A 55 -2.31 16.61 -21.10
C LEU A 55 -2.70 18.06 -21.44
N ALA A 56 -3.83 18.52 -20.92
CA ALA A 56 -4.25 19.89 -21.07
C ALA A 56 -3.44 20.70 -20.07
N CYS A 57 -2.21 21.08 -20.45
CA CYS A 57 -1.48 22.10 -19.72
C CYS A 57 -2.20 23.43 -19.96
N VAL A 58 -3.07 23.81 -19.04
CA VAL A 58 -3.61 25.16 -19.00
C VAL A 58 -2.56 26.03 -18.32
N ILE A 59 -1.77 26.74 -19.12
CA ILE A 59 -0.90 27.78 -18.60
C ILE A 59 -1.82 28.95 -18.26
N ALA A 60 -2.30 29.00 -17.02
CA ALA A 60 -2.95 30.20 -16.51
C ALA A 60 -1.87 31.23 -16.20
N THR A 61 -2.11 32.47 -16.60
CA THR A 61 -1.20 33.59 -16.34
C THR A 61 -0.99 33.74 -14.83
N SER A 62 0.23 33.44 -14.39
CA SER A 62 0.64 33.48 -13.00
C SER A 62 0.48 34.86 -12.36
N THR A 63 -0.15 34.91 -11.21
CA THR A 63 -0.05 36.04 -10.29
C THR A 63 1.25 35.90 -9.50
N VAL A 64 1.98 36.99 -9.44
CA VAL A 64 3.31 37.06 -8.86
C VAL A 64 3.20 37.20 -7.33
N ALA A 65 3.78 36.27 -6.56
CA ALA A 65 3.85 36.41 -5.11
C ALA A 65 5.08 37.22 -4.66
N TYR A 66 4.87 38.15 -3.74
CA TYR A 66 5.91 39.05 -3.20
C TYR A 66 6.34 38.58 -1.81
N ALA A 67 7.62 38.20 -1.66
CA ALA A 67 8.26 38.05 -0.36
C ALA A 67 9.35 39.13 -0.25
N GLY A 68 9.08 40.15 0.52
CA GLY A 68 10.00 41.31 0.59
C GLY A 68 10.27 41.94 -0.79
N ASN A 69 11.50 42.13 -1.16
CA ASN A 69 11.89 42.64 -2.47
C ASN A 69 12.15 41.54 -3.52
N LYS A 70 11.82 40.26 -3.24
CA LYS A 70 12.02 39.14 -4.14
C LYS A 70 10.71 38.54 -4.60
N LEU A 71 10.68 38.28 -5.88
CA LEU A 71 9.63 37.54 -6.55
C LEU A 71 10.03 36.10 -6.68
N TYR A 72 9.20 35.18 -6.15
CA TYR A 72 9.33 33.77 -6.38
C TYR A 72 8.19 33.29 -7.24
N HIS A 73 8.48 32.35 -8.13
CA HIS A 73 7.52 31.71 -8.98
C HIS A 73 7.61 30.21 -8.87
N MET A 74 6.49 29.53 -8.75
CA MET A 74 6.39 28.09 -8.91
C MET A 74 5.76 27.80 -10.26
N TYR A 75 6.40 26.95 -11.06
CA TYR A 75 5.94 26.62 -12.40
C TYR A 75 6.25 25.18 -12.77
N LEU A 76 5.59 24.71 -13.82
CA LEU A 76 5.75 23.38 -14.36
C LEU A 76 6.58 23.42 -15.66
N GLU A 77 7.54 22.53 -15.77
CA GLU A 77 8.27 22.29 -17.01
C GLU A 77 8.00 20.87 -17.50
N LYS A 78 7.50 20.75 -18.71
CA LYS A 78 7.19 19.46 -19.31
C LYS A 78 8.49 18.67 -19.56
N GLN A 79 8.57 17.43 -19.07
CA GLN A 79 9.72 16.55 -19.22
C GLN A 79 9.45 15.40 -20.20
N GLY A 80 8.17 15.09 -20.45
CA GLY A 80 7.70 14.05 -21.36
C GLY A 80 6.19 14.16 -21.55
N THR A 81 5.59 13.15 -22.14
CA THR A 81 4.13 13.13 -22.33
C THR A 81 3.39 13.07 -21.01
N TYR A 82 3.92 12.29 -20.05
CA TYR A 82 3.34 12.02 -18.73
C TYR A 82 4.29 12.36 -17.58
N SER A 83 5.25 13.25 -17.82
CA SER A 83 6.17 13.70 -16.78
C SER A 83 6.32 15.21 -16.79
N VAL A 84 6.33 15.79 -15.61
CA VAL A 84 6.51 17.21 -15.37
C VAL A 84 7.53 17.45 -14.26
N ALA A 85 8.22 18.59 -14.35
CA ALA A 85 9.11 19.06 -13.31
C ALA A 85 8.49 20.27 -12.63
N THR A 86 8.24 20.18 -11.33
CA THR A 86 7.85 21.35 -10.51
C THR A 86 9.11 22.09 -10.10
N LYS A 87 9.18 23.36 -10.46
CA LYS A 87 10.33 24.24 -10.23
C LYS A 87 9.93 25.49 -9.45
N VAL A 88 10.86 25.97 -8.64
CA VAL A 88 10.78 27.29 -8.01
C VAL A 88 11.89 28.18 -8.56
N GLN A 89 11.55 29.38 -8.99
CA GLN A 89 12.48 30.35 -9.52
C GLN A 89 12.40 31.64 -8.71
N SER A 90 13.55 32.24 -8.40
CA SER A 90 13.61 33.62 -7.88
C SER A 90 13.69 34.63 -9.02
N GLY A 91 13.04 35.82 -8.86
CA GLY A 91 13.07 36.88 -9.86
C GLY A 91 14.45 37.50 -10.08
N GLU A 92 14.55 38.32 -11.15
CA GLU A 92 15.78 38.78 -11.83
C GLU A 92 16.83 39.55 -10.99
N ASN A 93 16.60 39.84 -9.74
CA ASN A 93 17.61 40.53 -8.92
C ASN A 93 18.39 39.49 -8.07
N ASP A 94 19.48 39.08 -8.62
CA ASP A 94 20.41 38.00 -8.26
C ASP A 94 21.23 38.21 -6.95
N SER A 95 20.65 38.84 -5.95
CA SER A 95 21.21 38.83 -4.62
C SER A 95 20.59 37.66 -3.85
N ALA A 96 21.36 36.57 -3.67
CA ALA A 96 20.96 35.47 -2.84
C ALA A 96 20.39 35.95 -1.49
N VAL A 97 19.15 35.62 -1.19
CA VAL A 97 18.63 35.83 0.17
C VAL A 97 19.31 34.79 1.03
N GLN A 98 20.22 35.25 1.85
CA GLN A 98 20.73 34.37 2.91
C GLN A 98 19.59 34.16 3.89
N LEU A 99 19.15 32.90 4.01
CA LEU A 99 18.25 32.52 5.08
C LEU A 99 18.93 32.88 6.43
N PRO A 100 18.17 33.42 7.36
CA PRO A 100 18.67 33.63 8.72
C PRO A 100 19.00 32.26 9.37
N ASP A 101 19.82 32.26 10.43
CA ASP A 101 20.16 31.02 11.14
C ASP A 101 18.92 30.34 11.76
N GLN A 102 17.88 31.12 12.02
CA GLN A 102 16.59 30.66 12.56
C GLN A 102 15.43 31.34 11.80
N VAL A 103 14.34 30.60 11.66
CA VAL A 103 13.08 31.07 11.09
C VAL A 103 11.95 30.81 12.07
N HIS A 104 10.85 31.51 11.94
CA HIS A 104 9.65 31.22 12.72
C HIS A 104 9.10 29.83 12.39
N GLN A 105 8.62 29.12 13.42
CA GLN A 105 7.73 28.01 13.19
C GLN A 105 6.43 28.50 12.55
N ILE A 106 5.76 27.64 11.83
CA ILE A 106 4.50 27.97 11.17
C ILE A 106 3.33 27.23 11.80
N ALA A 107 2.16 27.81 11.69
CA ALA A 107 0.88 27.15 11.85
C ALA A 107 0.18 27.10 10.50
N ILE A 108 -0.40 25.96 10.18
CA ILE A 108 -1.22 25.79 8.98
C ILE A 108 -2.66 25.55 9.46
N GLU A 109 -3.55 26.46 9.06
CA GLU A 109 -4.95 26.40 9.42
C GLU A 109 -5.80 26.17 8.18
N ALA A 110 -6.68 25.18 8.22
CA ALA A 110 -7.67 24.92 7.19
C ALA A 110 -9.00 25.58 7.56
N ASN A 111 -9.39 26.60 6.82
CA ASN A 111 -10.67 27.30 7.01
C ASN A 111 -11.84 26.58 6.30
N TYR A 112 -11.54 25.55 5.55
CA TYR A 112 -12.48 24.64 4.90
C TYR A 112 -12.07 23.20 5.15
N ILE A 113 -13.02 22.37 5.53
CA ILE A 113 -12.86 20.92 5.66
C ILE A 113 -13.88 20.26 4.74
N PRO A 114 -13.49 19.35 3.83
CA PRO A 114 -14.43 18.59 3.03
C PRO A 114 -15.47 17.85 3.89
N GLU A 115 -16.69 17.73 3.39
CA GLU A 115 -17.77 17.10 4.15
C GLU A 115 -17.45 15.65 4.50
N GLY A 116 -17.66 15.28 5.76
CA GLY A 116 -17.39 13.92 6.26
C GLY A 116 -15.96 13.63 6.66
N MET A 117 -15.04 14.58 6.48
CA MET A 117 -13.65 14.45 6.91
C MET A 117 -13.42 15.07 8.29
N GLU A 118 -12.47 14.51 9.01
CA GLU A 118 -12.02 15.02 10.31
C GLU A 118 -10.50 14.84 10.48
N TRP A 119 -9.92 15.62 11.37
CA TRP A 119 -8.51 15.50 11.71
C TRP A 119 -8.27 14.24 12.53
N ASN A 120 -7.25 13.46 12.17
CA ASN A 120 -6.92 12.22 12.86
C ASN A 120 -6.16 12.45 14.16
N ASP A 121 -5.53 13.61 14.31
CA ASP A 121 -4.73 13.96 15.48
C ASP A 121 -4.75 15.47 15.80
N GLU A 122 -4.21 15.82 16.95
CA GLU A 122 -4.11 17.22 17.41
C GLU A 122 -3.11 18.05 16.57
N ALA A 123 -2.14 17.39 15.93
CA ALA A 123 -1.14 18.08 15.09
C ALA A 123 -1.73 18.55 13.75
N LYS A 124 -2.91 18.03 13.39
CA LYS A 124 -3.63 18.41 12.16
C LYS A 124 -2.79 18.24 10.90
N VAL A 125 -2.05 17.13 10.82
CA VAL A 125 -1.25 16.79 9.64
C VAL A 125 -1.95 15.82 8.71
N LYS A 126 -2.98 15.11 9.20
CA LYS A 126 -3.77 14.15 8.43
C LYS A 126 -5.26 14.38 8.62
N LEU A 127 -5.94 14.59 7.51
CA LEU A 127 -7.39 14.70 7.39
C LEU A 127 -7.91 13.51 6.59
N SER A 128 -8.86 12.76 7.13
CA SER A 128 -9.46 11.61 6.44
C SER A 128 -10.95 11.46 6.75
N TYR A 129 -11.62 10.60 5.99
CA TYR A 129 -13.00 10.26 6.31
C TYR A 129 -13.08 9.44 7.59
N ALA A 130 -14.09 9.72 8.43
CA ALA A 130 -14.29 9.02 9.70
C ALA A 130 -14.45 7.49 9.54
N ALA A 131 -14.94 7.03 8.38
CA ALA A 131 -15.08 5.62 8.06
C ALA A 131 -13.75 4.91 7.76
N THR A 132 -12.74 5.64 7.30
CA THR A 132 -11.42 5.12 6.88
C THR A 132 -10.30 5.97 7.48
N PRO A 133 -10.18 6.04 8.82
CA PRO A 133 -9.17 6.86 9.46
C PRO A 133 -7.77 6.40 9.04
N TRP A 134 -6.88 7.36 8.79
CA TRP A 134 -5.49 7.17 8.37
C TRP A 134 -5.29 6.69 6.92
N GLN A 135 -6.36 6.29 6.22
CA GLN A 135 -6.31 5.93 4.78
C GLN A 135 -6.72 7.13 3.92
N GLY A 136 -6.27 7.18 2.68
CA GLY A 136 -6.66 8.22 1.72
C GLY A 136 -6.57 9.64 2.26
N GLY A 137 -7.57 10.45 1.97
CA GLY A 137 -7.74 11.78 2.53
C GLY A 137 -6.68 12.79 2.10
N ILE A 138 -6.35 13.74 2.99
CA ILE A 138 -5.36 14.80 2.73
C ILE A 138 -4.30 14.77 3.83
N SER A 139 -3.04 14.61 3.45
CA SER A 139 -1.89 14.79 4.35
C SER A 139 -1.19 16.10 4.01
N ILE A 140 -0.77 16.82 5.05
CA ILE A 140 -0.09 18.10 4.92
C ILE A 140 1.34 17.94 5.38
N ASP A 141 2.27 18.36 4.54
CA ASP A 141 3.68 18.46 4.86
C ASP A 141 4.21 19.83 4.40
N TYR A 142 5.40 20.18 4.84
CA TYR A 142 6.06 21.41 4.38
C TYR A 142 7.57 21.30 4.44
N VAL A 143 8.20 22.04 3.55
CA VAL A 143 9.66 22.13 3.50
C VAL A 143 10.09 23.60 3.52
N LEU A 144 11.30 23.84 4.01
CA LEU A 144 11.90 25.17 3.99
C LEU A 144 12.26 25.54 2.56
N LEU A 145 11.80 26.70 2.10
CA LEU A 145 12.22 27.26 0.82
C LEU A 145 13.65 27.79 0.94
N ASP A 146 14.60 27.06 0.40
CA ASP A 146 16.01 27.45 0.36
C ASP A 146 16.46 27.79 -1.08
N GLU A 147 17.51 28.61 -1.19
CA GLU A 147 18.03 29.02 -2.49
C GLU A 147 19.21 28.20 -2.99
N LYS A 148 19.67 27.19 -2.21
CA LYS A 148 20.88 26.43 -2.53
C LYS A 148 20.81 25.75 -3.88
N ASN A 149 19.62 25.34 -4.27
CA ASN A 149 19.43 24.55 -5.47
C ASN A 149 18.08 24.82 -6.16
N LEU A 150 17.71 26.10 -6.34
CA LEU A 150 16.47 26.46 -7.06
C LEU A 150 16.45 25.95 -8.51
N LYS A 151 17.60 25.50 -9.04
CA LYS A 151 17.66 24.86 -10.37
C LYS A 151 17.23 23.41 -10.34
N ALA A 152 17.22 22.77 -9.18
CA ALA A 152 16.68 21.45 -9.03
C ALA A 152 15.16 21.49 -9.12
N ALA A 153 14.57 20.40 -9.53
CA ALA A 153 13.15 20.28 -9.75
C ALA A 153 12.64 18.97 -9.16
N GLN A 154 11.45 19.01 -8.59
CA GLN A 154 10.71 17.79 -8.32
C GLN A 154 10.20 17.23 -9.66
N VAL A 155 10.71 16.09 -10.06
CA VAL A 155 10.27 15.41 -11.30
C VAL A 155 9.23 14.35 -10.92
N ASP A 156 8.03 14.57 -11.42
CA ASP A 156 6.89 13.67 -11.22
C ASP A 156 6.61 12.91 -12.51
N LYS A 157 6.47 11.58 -12.39
CA LYS A 157 6.15 10.68 -13.49
C LYS A 157 4.71 10.17 -13.37
N HIS A 158 4.20 9.52 -14.42
CA HIS A 158 2.83 9.03 -14.50
C HIS A 158 1.78 10.12 -14.28
N VAL A 159 2.10 11.37 -14.60
CA VAL A 159 1.22 12.53 -14.44
C VAL A 159 0.21 12.55 -15.59
N VAL A 160 -1.07 12.44 -15.26
CA VAL A 160 -2.18 12.47 -16.24
C VAL A 160 -2.86 13.84 -16.31
N GLU A 161 -2.65 14.66 -15.29
CA GLU A 161 -3.17 16.04 -15.25
C GLU A 161 -2.22 16.92 -14.45
N SER A 162 -1.95 18.13 -14.96
CA SER A 162 -1.13 19.13 -14.28
C SER A 162 -1.65 20.53 -14.57
N GLU A 163 -1.64 21.39 -13.56
CA GLU A 163 -2.17 22.76 -13.65
C GLU A 163 -1.35 23.71 -12.77
N GLU A 164 -0.89 24.83 -13.32
CA GLU A 164 -0.40 25.98 -12.55
C GLU A 164 -1.59 26.83 -12.13
N LYS A 165 -1.71 27.15 -10.84
CA LYS A 165 -2.89 27.83 -10.31
C LYS A 165 -2.56 28.65 -9.06
N THR A 166 -3.36 29.68 -8.81
CA THR A 166 -3.38 30.37 -7.52
C THR A 166 -4.42 29.75 -6.61
N PHE A 167 -3.99 29.30 -5.43
CA PHE A 167 -4.82 28.73 -4.37
C PHE A 167 -4.99 29.77 -3.26
N GLY A 168 -6.14 30.47 -3.24
CA GLY A 168 -6.32 31.59 -2.33
C GLY A 168 -5.31 32.70 -2.63
N LYS A 169 -4.36 32.93 -1.72
CA LYS A 169 -3.26 33.89 -1.90
C LYS A 169 -1.95 33.25 -2.39
N TYR A 170 -1.86 31.93 -2.46
CA TYR A 170 -0.63 31.21 -2.75
C TYR A 170 -0.56 30.78 -4.22
N GLU A 171 0.56 31.02 -4.86
CA GLU A 171 0.90 30.42 -6.14
C GLU A 171 1.23 28.94 -5.92
N GLY A 172 0.86 28.08 -6.87
CA GLY A 172 1.13 26.67 -6.72
C GLY A 172 0.81 25.85 -7.96
N VAL A 173 0.96 24.56 -7.81
CA VAL A 173 0.68 23.57 -8.87
C VAL A 173 -0.16 22.44 -8.34
N TYR A 174 -1.04 21.94 -9.19
CA TYR A 174 -1.83 20.72 -8.96
C TYR A 174 -1.33 19.65 -9.92
N LEU A 175 -1.15 18.43 -9.40
CA LEU A 175 -0.78 17.24 -10.16
C LEU A 175 -1.75 16.11 -9.84
N ARG A 176 -2.12 15.33 -10.86
CA ARG A 176 -2.82 14.06 -10.69
C ARG A 176 -2.06 12.97 -11.45
N TYR A 177 -1.83 11.88 -10.76
CA TYR A 177 -1.12 10.72 -11.27
C TYR A 177 -2.09 9.67 -11.80
N GLN A 178 -1.59 8.80 -12.67
CA GLN A 178 -2.31 7.59 -13.04
C GLN A 178 -2.59 6.77 -11.78
N ASP A 179 -3.80 6.28 -11.70
CA ASP A 179 -4.27 5.40 -10.63
C ASP A 179 -4.99 4.22 -11.26
N LEU A 180 -4.43 3.02 -11.07
CA LEU A 180 -5.00 1.78 -11.56
C LEU A 180 -5.60 0.95 -10.40
N GLN A 181 -5.21 1.20 -9.16
CA GLN A 181 -5.60 0.40 -8.01
C GLN A 181 -6.86 0.90 -7.31
N LYS A 182 -7.07 2.21 -7.29
CA LYS A 182 -8.18 2.87 -6.55
C LYS A 182 -8.25 2.39 -5.08
N ASP A 183 -7.10 2.33 -4.45
CA ASP A 183 -6.89 1.79 -3.10
C ASP A 183 -6.76 2.88 -2.02
N GLN A 184 -7.26 4.08 -2.30
CA GLN A 184 -7.13 5.28 -1.48
C GLN A 184 -5.68 5.80 -1.38
N SER A 185 -4.81 5.38 -2.28
CA SER A 185 -3.45 5.90 -2.39
C SER A 185 -3.42 7.37 -2.78
N PHE A 186 -2.29 8.03 -2.53
CA PHE A 186 -2.11 9.43 -2.87
C PHE A 186 -1.84 9.62 -4.37
N ASN A 187 -2.91 9.71 -5.15
CA ASN A 187 -2.83 9.92 -6.59
C ASN A 187 -2.93 11.40 -7.02
N GLN A 188 -3.01 12.33 -6.06
CA GLN A 188 -3.01 13.76 -6.34
C GLN A 188 -2.01 14.48 -5.44
N ARG A 189 -1.48 15.59 -5.91
CA ARG A 189 -0.56 16.45 -5.17
C ARG A 189 -0.80 17.93 -5.46
N ILE A 190 -0.70 18.76 -4.41
CA ILE A 190 -0.68 20.21 -4.56
C ILE A 190 0.57 20.75 -3.86
N TYR A 191 1.31 21.59 -4.55
CA TYR A 191 2.39 22.37 -3.96
C TYR A 191 1.93 23.83 -3.88
N LEU A 192 2.12 24.45 -2.70
CA LEU A 192 1.81 25.87 -2.47
C LEU A 192 3.08 26.61 -2.10
N LEU A 193 3.38 27.67 -2.83
CA LEU A 193 4.52 28.52 -2.56
C LEU A 193 4.13 29.60 -1.54
N CYS A 194 4.77 29.58 -0.37
CA CYS A 194 4.58 30.50 0.74
C CYS A 194 5.90 31.25 1.02
N PRO A 195 6.27 32.21 0.17
CA PRO A 195 7.60 32.83 0.22
C PRO A 195 7.76 33.76 1.44
N GLU A 196 6.69 34.35 1.94
CA GLU A 196 6.73 35.23 3.14
C GLU A 196 7.13 34.44 4.37
N GLU A 197 6.69 33.19 4.47
CA GLU A 197 6.97 32.26 5.58
C GLU A 197 8.18 31.35 5.27
N TYR A 198 8.87 31.53 4.14
CA TYR A 198 9.96 30.67 3.66
C TYR A 198 9.56 29.19 3.57
N ARG A 199 8.36 28.87 3.06
CA ARG A 199 7.86 27.49 2.99
C ARG A 199 7.33 27.13 1.61
N VAL A 200 7.44 25.83 1.31
CA VAL A 200 6.59 25.17 0.31
C VAL A 200 5.73 24.18 1.07
N ILE A 201 4.42 24.33 0.98
CA ILE A 201 3.45 23.40 1.55
C ILE A 201 3.17 22.31 0.53
N ILE A 202 3.13 21.06 0.96
CA ILE A 202 2.90 19.91 0.12
C ILE A 202 1.65 19.19 0.63
N LEU A 203 0.66 19.05 -0.24
CA LEU A 203 -0.55 18.28 0.06
C LEU A 203 -0.50 16.97 -0.72
N TYR A 204 -0.53 15.85 0.00
CA TYR A 204 -0.71 14.52 -0.55
C TYR A 204 -2.19 14.17 -0.42
N ILE A 205 -2.84 13.87 -1.54
CA ILE A 205 -4.30 13.75 -1.60
C ILE A 205 -4.66 12.39 -2.20
N GLY A 206 -5.52 11.66 -1.48
CA GLY A 206 -6.00 10.34 -1.88
C GLY A 206 -6.98 10.40 -3.05
N ASP A 207 -7.17 9.27 -3.71
CA ASP A 207 -8.14 9.07 -4.78
C ASP A 207 -9.61 9.17 -4.29
N ASP A 208 -9.81 9.03 -2.97
CA ASP A 208 -11.08 9.21 -2.27
C ASP A 208 -11.52 10.68 -2.15
N VAL A 209 -10.65 11.64 -2.52
CA VAL A 209 -10.92 13.08 -2.48
C VAL A 209 -11.10 13.64 -3.89
N ALA A 210 -12.27 14.16 -4.19
CA ALA A 210 -12.50 14.79 -5.48
C ALA A 210 -11.57 16.00 -5.72
N LYS A 211 -11.11 16.20 -6.96
CA LYS A 211 -10.22 17.34 -7.33
C LYS A 211 -10.73 18.68 -6.82
N ASP A 212 -12.03 18.94 -7.00
CA ASP A 212 -12.62 20.24 -6.62
C ASP A 212 -12.58 20.45 -5.10
N GLU A 213 -12.76 19.39 -4.31
CA GLU A 213 -12.64 19.43 -2.85
C GLU A 213 -11.20 19.65 -2.42
N ALA A 214 -10.24 18.97 -3.08
CA ALA A 214 -8.81 19.15 -2.85
C ALA A 214 -8.36 20.58 -3.15
N VAL A 215 -8.78 21.13 -4.30
CA VAL A 215 -8.50 22.50 -4.70
C VAL A 215 -9.12 23.50 -3.71
N LYS A 216 -10.38 23.32 -3.35
CA LYS A 216 -11.09 24.18 -2.39
C LYS A 216 -10.44 24.12 -1.00
N PHE A 217 -9.99 22.96 -0.57
CA PHE A 217 -9.22 22.82 0.66
C PHE A 217 -7.94 23.67 0.61
N ALA A 218 -7.15 23.51 -0.45
CA ALA A 218 -5.91 24.27 -0.65
C ALA A 218 -6.14 25.80 -0.75
N GLU A 219 -7.21 26.23 -1.41
CA GLU A 219 -7.59 27.65 -1.53
C GLU A 219 -7.96 28.30 -0.18
N ASN A 220 -8.35 27.50 0.80
CA ASN A 220 -8.78 27.94 2.13
C ASN A 220 -7.74 27.63 3.23
N LEU A 221 -6.51 27.31 2.86
CA LEU A 221 -5.40 27.23 3.80
C LEU A 221 -4.88 28.62 4.17
N THR A 222 -4.48 28.76 5.42
CA THR A 222 -3.78 29.93 5.92
C THR A 222 -2.51 29.47 6.63
N VAL A 223 -1.36 29.98 6.18
CA VAL A 223 -0.06 29.77 6.82
C VAL A 223 0.25 31.04 7.60
N THR A 224 0.65 30.86 8.87
CA THR A 224 1.00 31.99 9.79
C THR A 224 2.26 31.65 10.55
N GLU A 225 3.08 32.64 10.82
CA GLU A 225 4.26 32.50 11.67
C GLU A 225 3.85 32.45 13.16
N LYS A 226 4.51 31.58 13.90
CA LYS A 226 4.42 31.51 15.36
C LYS A 226 5.53 32.36 15.99
N GLU A 227 5.39 32.69 17.28
CA GLU A 227 6.45 33.38 18.04
C GLU A 227 7.72 32.51 18.19
N GLU A 228 7.56 31.20 18.17
CA GLU A 228 8.64 30.24 18.35
C GLU A 228 9.55 30.18 17.12
N MET A 229 10.87 30.14 17.38
CA MET A 229 11.89 30.04 16.36
C MET A 229 12.44 28.61 16.26
N ILE A 230 12.79 28.21 15.07
CA ILE A 230 13.46 26.93 14.79
C ILE A 230 14.73 27.16 14.00
N ALA A 231 15.79 26.42 14.29
CA ALA A 231 17.03 26.53 13.54
C ALA A 231 16.85 25.97 12.12
N VAL A 232 17.29 26.73 11.12
CA VAL A 232 17.18 26.35 9.70
C VAL A 232 17.79 24.98 9.42
N LYS A 233 18.89 24.63 10.09
CA LYS A 233 19.55 23.33 9.97
C LYS A 233 18.71 22.12 10.45
N ASP A 234 17.66 22.38 11.22
CA ASP A 234 16.77 21.34 11.78
C ASP A 234 15.51 21.17 10.92
N LEU A 235 15.42 21.91 9.80
CA LEU A 235 14.31 21.83 8.84
C LEU A 235 14.77 21.15 7.55
N TYR A 236 13.88 20.30 7.03
CA TYR A 236 14.03 19.71 5.70
C TYR A 236 13.79 20.78 4.64
N THR A 237 14.71 20.90 3.69
CA THR A 237 14.70 21.98 2.70
C THR A 237 14.10 21.54 1.38
N TRP A 238 13.66 22.50 0.56
CA TRP A 238 13.22 22.23 -0.82
C TRP A 238 14.33 21.59 -1.64
N SER A 239 15.57 22.07 -1.47
CA SER A 239 16.73 21.47 -2.15
C SER A 239 16.97 20.01 -1.79
N GLU A 240 16.71 19.62 -0.56
CA GLU A 240 16.79 18.22 -0.12
C GLU A 240 15.60 17.41 -0.64
N TYR A 241 14.40 17.99 -0.62
CA TYR A 241 13.19 17.35 -1.13
C TYR A 241 13.28 17.02 -2.62
N VAL A 242 13.83 17.93 -3.44
CA VAL A 242 13.97 17.72 -4.89
C VAL A 242 15.29 17.02 -5.28
N ALA A 243 16.18 16.81 -4.33
CA ALA A 243 17.41 16.06 -4.59
C ALA A 243 17.02 14.64 -5.03
N PRO A 244 17.69 14.09 -6.06
CA PRO A 244 17.50 12.68 -6.36
C PRO A 244 17.82 11.88 -5.09
N ALA A 245 16.97 10.90 -4.79
CA ALA A 245 17.28 9.97 -3.71
C ALA A 245 18.74 9.52 -3.87
N PRO A 246 19.55 9.49 -2.80
CA PRO A 246 20.87 8.91 -2.90
C PRO A 246 20.74 7.59 -3.62
N ALA A 247 21.54 7.37 -4.67
CA ALA A 247 21.60 6.06 -5.29
C ALA A 247 21.72 5.08 -4.14
N GLU A 248 20.77 4.16 -4.02
CA GLU A 248 20.73 3.20 -2.92
C GLU A 248 22.15 2.68 -2.76
N THR A 249 22.79 3.10 -1.67
CA THR A 249 24.06 2.55 -1.29
C THR A 249 23.77 1.08 -1.05
N GLU A 250 24.33 0.26 -1.92
CA GLU A 250 24.30 -1.19 -1.94
C GLU A 250 23.47 -1.76 -0.81
N GLN A 251 22.31 -2.30 -1.20
CA GLN A 251 21.39 -3.04 -0.33
C GLN A 251 22.23 -3.76 0.74
N SER A 252 21.77 -3.70 1.96
CA SER A 252 22.22 -4.62 3.00
C SER A 252 22.41 -5.99 2.37
N ASP A 253 23.49 -6.69 2.69
CA ASP A 253 23.82 -8.05 2.22
C ASP A 253 22.74 -9.13 2.56
N ASP A 254 21.51 -8.73 2.84
CA ASP A 254 20.34 -9.59 2.90
C ASP A 254 20.00 -10.00 1.46
N GLU A 255 20.69 -11.04 1.02
CA GLU A 255 20.49 -11.67 -0.28
C GLU A 255 19.10 -12.30 -0.30
N TYR A 256 18.16 -11.61 -0.92
CA TYR A 256 16.81 -12.14 -1.13
C TYR A 256 16.87 -13.35 -2.06
N VAL A 257 16.32 -14.46 -1.61
CA VAL A 257 16.33 -15.71 -2.37
C VAL A 257 15.17 -15.72 -3.35
N THR A 258 15.44 -15.52 -4.61
CA THR A 258 14.47 -15.69 -5.69
C THR A 258 14.46 -17.12 -6.25
N GLU A 259 15.57 -17.84 -6.09
CA GLU A 259 15.71 -19.23 -6.52
C GLU A 259 16.50 -20.05 -5.50
N VAL A 260 16.04 -21.27 -5.23
CA VAL A 260 16.72 -22.20 -4.32
C VAL A 260 16.73 -23.61 -4.90
N ALA A 261 17.91 -24.25 -4.91
CA ALA A 261 18.03 -25.63 -5.35
C ALA A 261 17.34 -26.61 -4.38
N ASP A 262 16.69 -27.65 -4.88
CA ASP A 262 15.99 -28.70 -4.10
C ASP A 262 16.84 -29.23 -2.95
N SER A 263 18.14 -29.39 -3.18
CA SER A 263 19.07 -29.91 -2.17
C SER A 263 19.32 -28.98 -0.99
N LYS A 264 18.88 -27.72 -1.10
CA LYS A 264 19.09 -26.68 -0.07
C LYS A 264 17.81 -26.31 0.69
N LEU A 265 16.65 -26.69 0.17
CA LEU A 265 15.35 -26.39 0.75
C LEU A 265 14.66 -27.68 1.23
N PRO A 266 14.67 -27.97 2.54
CA PRO A 266 13.86 -29.05 3.07
C PRO A 266 12.36 -28.78 2.87
N ILE A 267 11.67 -29.69 2.21
CA ILE A 267 10.21 -29.63 2.04
C ILE A 267 9.56 -30.68 2.95
N TYR A 268 8.71 -30.21 3.83
CA TYR A 268 7.90 -31.06 4.71
C TYR A 268 6.49 -31.22 4.12
N LYS A 269 5.85 -32.32 4.45
CA LYS A 269 4.44 -32.59 4.13
C LYS A 269 3.55 -32.30 5.33
N VAL A 270 2.26 -32.10 5.05
CA VAL A 270 1.24 -32.05 6.11
C VAL A 270 1.33 -33.33 6.94
N GLY A 271 1.34 -33.19 8.27
CA GLY A 271 1.54 -34.28 9.24
C GLY A 271 3.01 -34.52 9.63
N GLU A 272 3.99 -34.00 8.94
CA GLU A 272 5.40 -34.10 9.33
C GLU A 272 5.78 -32.95 10.29
N SER A 273 6.70 -33.26 11.21
CA SER A 273 7.19 -32.26 12.18
C SER A 273 8.49 -31.66 11.73
N MET A 274 8.58 -30.35 11.76
CA MET A 274 9.81 -29.60 11.52
C MET A 274 10.30 -28.93 12.82
N LYS A 275 11.61 -28.69 12.90
CA LYS A 275 12.21 -27.91 13.99
C LYS A 275 12.26 -26.45 13.60
N LEU A 276 11.79 -25.59 14.50
CA LEU A 276 11.78 -24.15 14.27
C LEU A 276 12.97 -23.48 14.98
N ASP A 277 13.50 -22.46 14.34
CA ASP A 277 14.28 -21.41 15.01
C ASP A 277 13.28 -20.36 15.53
N ALA A 278 12.49 -20.72 16.53
CA ALA A 278 11.45 -19.87 17.06
C ALA A 278 12.02 -18.90 18.11
N CYS A 279 11.55 -17.67 18.09
CA CYS A 279 11.75 -16.72 19.18
C CYS A 279 10.89 -17.16 20.37
N ALA A 280 11.55 -17.52 21.47
CA ALA A 280 10.93 -17.83 22.75
C ALA A 280 11.80 -17.27 23.86
N GLU A 281 11.24 -17.19 25.07
CA GLU A 281 11.97 -16.76 26.28
C GLU A 281 12.06 -17.93 27.25
N ASP A 282 13.11 -17.95 28.07
CA ASP A 282 13.20 -18.83 29.24
C ASP A 282 12.42 -18.24 30.43
N ALA A 283 12.32 -18.98 31.53
CA ALA A 283 11.62 -18.54 32.74
C ALA A 283 12.16 -17.24 33.37
N ASP A 284 13.35 -16.82 32.98
CA ASP A 284 13.98 -15.59 33.44
C ASP A 284 13.81 -14.44 32.43
N GLY A 285 13.10 -14.68 31.31
CA GLY A 285 12.82 -13.71 30.24
C GLY A 285 13.98 -13.48 29.28
N ASN A 286 14.96 -14.39 29.23
CA ASN A 286 16.04 -14.28 28.27
C ASN A 286 15.66 -14.97 26.94
N PRO A 287 16.01 -14.40 25.79
CA PRO A 287 15.78 -15.02 24.50
C PRO A 287 16.44 -16.41 24.45
N VAL A 288 15.66 -17.39 24.03
CA VAL A 288 16.12 -18.77 23.86
C VAL A 288 16.40 -19.03 22.39
N GLU A 289 17.65 -19.22 22.05
CA GLU A 289 18.04 -19.65 20.72
C GLU A 289 17.87 -21.17 20.57
N ASN A 290 17.48 -21.58 19.37
CA ASN A 290 17.66 -22.90 18.78
C ASN A 290 16.63 -24.01 19.05
N LYS A 291 15.83 -24.28 18.00
CA LYS A 291 15.29 -25.63 17.66
C LYS A 291 14.69 -26.44 18.82
N ARG A 292 14.25 -25.73 19.88
CA ARG A 292 13.60 -26.33 21.05
C ARG A 292 12.10 -26.50 20.82
N ILE A 293 11.58 -25.92 19.74
CA ILE A 293 10.19 -26.02 19.35
C ILE A 293 10.10 -26.80 18.04
N THR A 294 9.15 -27.69 17.97
CA THR A 294 8.74 -28.31 16.72
C THR A 294 7.35 -27.83 16.35
N ALA A 295 7.11 -27.61 15.08
CA ALA A 295 5.80 -27.36 14.52
C ALA A 295 5.39 -28.50 13.59
N LYS A 296 4.10 -28.77 13.54
CA LYS A 296 3.50 -29.73 12.63
C LYS A 296 2.18 -29.20 12.12
N VAL A 297 2.04 -29.07 10.81
CA VAL A 297 0.74 -28.82 10.19
C VAL A 297 -0.09 -30.09 10.32
N ASP A 298 -1.18 -30.02 11.08
CA ASP A 298 -2.06 -31.17 11.30
C ASP A 298 -3.10 -31.30 10.19
N GLN A 299 -3.61 -30.16 9.70
CA GLN A 299 -4.67 -30.12 8.71
C GLN A 299 -4.63 -28.80 7.93
N VAL A 300 -4.98 -28.90 6.66
CA VAL A 300 -5.28 -27.77 5.76
C VAL A 300 -6.71 -27.95 5.28
N GLN A 301 -7.53 -26.91 5.40
CA GLN A 301 -8.91 -26.90 4.92
C GLN A 301 -9.10 -25.70 3.97
N ILE A 302 -9.80 -25.94 2.88
CA ILE A 302 -10.04 -24.94 1.82
C ILE A 302 -11.55 -24.78 1.63
N GLU A 303 -12.04 -23.58 1.88
CA GLU A 303 -13.47 -23.27 1.74
C GLU A 303 -13.71 -22.09 0.81
N ASP A 304 -14.92 -22.01 0.24
CA ASP A 304 -15.34 -20.90 -0.59
C ASP A 304 -16.13 -19.84 0.20
N ASP A 305 -16.15 -19.96 1.53
CA ASP A 305 -16.81 -19.06 2.48
C ASP A 305 -16.00 -18.96 3.79
N LEU A 306 -16.52 -18.20 4.76
CA LEU A 306 -15.89 -18.00 6.07
C LEU A 306 -16.49 -18.91 7.17
N SER A 307 -17.15 -20.02 6.84
CA SER A 307 -17.83 -20.89 7.79
C SER A 307 -16.93 -21.46 8.89
N LEU A 308 -15.66 -21.75 8.58
CA LEU A 308 -14.64 -22.21 9.55
C LEU A 308 -14.31 -21.15 10.62
N LEU A 309 -14.67 -19.90 10.36
CA LEU A 309 -14.47 -18.76 11.27
C LEU A 309 -15.77 -18.32 11.96
N GLU A 310 -16.87 -19.10 11.83
CA GLU A 310 -18.15 -18.74 12.46
C GLU A 310 -17.98 -18.56 13.98
N GLY A 311 -18.50 -17.43 14.49
CA GLY A 311 -18.39 -17.08 15.92
C GLY A 311 -17.06 -16.55 16.39
N LYS A 312 -16.09 -16.34 15.48
CA LYS A 312 -14.78 -15.77 15.75
C LYS A 312 -14.74 -14.31 15.27
N GLU A 313 -13.86 -13.51 15.86
CA GLU A 313 -13.56 -12.18 15.36
C GLU A 313 -12.74 -12.29 14.09
N ILE A 314 -13.19 -11.64 13.02
CA ILE A 314 -12.51 -11.63 11.72
C ILE A 314 -12.19 -10.19 11.29
N PRO A 315 -11.17 -9.98 10.45
CA PRO A 315 -10.87 -8.67 9.89
C PRO A 315 -12.09 -8.05 9.21
N LYS A 316 -12.27 -6.73 9.32
CA LYS A 316 -13.43 -6.05 8.74
C LYS A 316 -13.46 -6.18 7.21
N GLU A 317 -12.31 -6.06 6.59
CA GLU A 317 -12.13 -6.21 5.15
C GLU A 317 -12.59 -7.59 4.65
N TRP A 318 -12.38 -8.65 5.43
CA TRP A 318 -12.86 -9.98 5.08
C TRP A 318 -14.39 -10.09 5.08
N GLN A 319 -15.04 -9.28 5.92
CA GLN A 319 -16.52 -9.22 5.90
C GLN A 319 -17.04 -8.60 4.60
N LEU A 320 -16.30 -7.64 4.04
CA LEU A 320 -16.63 -7.01 2.77
C LEU A 320 -16.40 -7.96 1.58
N ALA A 321 -15.50 -8.95 1.73
CA ALA A 321 -15.23 -9.96 0.72
C ALA A 321 -16.30 -11.05 0.64
N VAL A 322 -17.33 -11.06 1.50
CA VAL A 322 -18.43 -12.04 1.46
C VAL A 322 -19.58 -11.51 0.64
N GLY A 323 -19.93 -12.23 -0.42
CA GLY A 323 -21.04 -11.93 -1.28
C GLY A 323 -22.42 -12.17 -0.65
N LYS A 324 -23.47 -11.75 -1.33
CA LYS A 324 -24.86 -11.93 -0.86
C LYS A 324 -25.30 -13.39 -0.72
N ASP A 325 -24.61 -14.30 -1.38
CA ASP A 325 -24.79 -15.75 -1.34
C ASP A 325 -24.04 -16.41 -0.17
N GLY A 326 -23.29 -15.63 0.61
CA GLY A 326 -22.49 -16.08 1.75
C GLY A 326 -21.11 -16.59 1.37
N LYS A 327 -20.76 -16.59 0.08
CA LYS A 327 -19.45 -17.03 -0.41
C LYS A 327 -18.51 -15.86 -0.61
N LEU A 328 -17.21 -16.16 -0.69
CA LEU A 328 -16.21 -15.18 -1.06
C LEU A 328 -16.47 -14.65 -2.48
N VAL A 329 -16.39 -13.34 -2.65
CA VAL A 329 -16.51 -12.72 -3.97
C VAL A 329 -15.32 -13.10 -4.84
N LYS A 330 -15.46 -12.94 -6.14
CA LYS A 330 -14.31 -13.08 -7.04
C LYS A 330 -13.39 -11.89 -6.90
N ASN A 331 -12.09 -12.16 -7.02
CA ASN A 331 -11.09 -11.14 -7.21
C ASN A 331 -10.96 -10.85 -8.72
N HIS A 332 -11.03 -9.57 -9.11
CA HIS A 332 -10.80 -9.17 -10.50
C HIS A 332 -9.36 -8.70 -10.62
N LEU A 333 -8.56 -9.53 -11.26
CA LEU A 333 -7.15 -9.31 -11.47
C LEU A 333 -6.94 -8.49 -12.75
N SER A 334 -6.17 -7.42 -12.62
CA SER A 334 -5.65 -6.63 -13.74
C SER A 334 -4.15 -6.85 -13.87
N TYR A 335 -3.72 -7.36 -15.00
CA TYR A 335 -2.32 -7.62 -15.33
C TYR A 335 -1.76 -6.39 -16.03
N ILE A 336 -0.68 -5.86 -15.50
CA ILE A 336 -0.13 -4.56 -15.87
C ILE A 336 1.21 -4.74 -16.58
N GLU A 337 1.35 -4.12 -17.74
CA GLU A 337 2.64 -3.81 -18.36
C GLU A 337 3.05 -2.41 -17.93
N SER A 338 4.17 -2.29 -17.24
CA SER A 338 4.65 -1.03 -16.70
C SER A 338 5.15 -0.10 -17.80
N GLY A 339 4.70 1.16 -17.75
CA GLY A 339 5.25 2.24 -18.56
C GLY A 339 6.49 2.86 -17.92
N ASP A 340 7.17 3.73 -18.65
CA ASP A 340 8.29 4.52 -18.11
C ASP A 340 7.81 5.72 -17.29
N GLY A 341 6.50 5.99 -17.31
CA GLY A 341 5.85 7.12 -16.65
C GLY A 341 6.25 8.48 -17.25
N VAL A 342 7.02 8.48 -18.33
CA VAL A 342 7.50 9.70 -19.03
C VAL A 342 6.82 9.82 -20.40
N GLU A 343 6.99 8.82 -21.26
CA GLU A 343 6.35 8.78 -22.59
C GLU A 343 5.20 7.76 -22.61
N ASN A 344 5.19 6.77 -21.72
CA ASN A 344 4.19 5.73 -21.64
C ASN A 344 3.68 5.58 -20.21
N LEU A 345 2.37 5.44 -20.06
CA LEU A 345 1.71 5.04 -18.81
C LEU A 345 1.66 3.52 -18.70
N ASP A 346 1.43 3.03 -17.49
CA ASP A 346 1.10 1.65 -17.23
C ASP A 346 -0.16 1.24 -18.00
N GLN A 347 -0.19 0.01 -18.51
CA GLN A 347 -1.31 -0.49 -19.30
C GLN A 347 -1.83 -1.79 -18.74
N VAL A 348 -3.15 -1.89 -18.63
CA VAL A 348 -3.82 -3.16 -18.34
C VAL A 348 -3.81 -3.98 -19.63
N VAL A 349 -3.06 -5.08 -19.64
CA VAL A 349 -2.90 -5.94 -20.82
C VAL A 349 -3.81 -7.17 -20.78
N LYS A 350 -4.25 -7.57 -19.59
CA LYS A 350 -5.18 -8.68 -19.38
C LYS A 350 -6.03 -8.40 -18.14
N GLU A 351 -7.28 -8.84 -18.16
CA GLU A 351 -8.17 -8.88 -16.98
C GLU A 351 -8.71 -10.30 -16.81
N GLU A 352 -8.86 -10.71 -15.55
CA GLU A 352 -9.37 -12.03 -15.20
C GLU A 352 -10.15 -11.98 -13.87
N ALA A 353 -11.24 -12.73 -13.79
CA ALA A 353 -12.01 -12.87 -12.55
C ALA A 353 -11.80 -14.25 -11.95
N VAL A 354 -11.01 -14.35 -10.90
CA VAL A 354 -10.67 -15.59 -10.20
C VAL A 354 -11.51 -15.78 -8.95
N ARG A 355 -11.70 -17.04 -8.52
CA ARG A 355 -12.35 -17.33 -7.25
C ARG A 355 -11.37 -17.11 -6.13
N GLN A 356 -11.88 -16.67 -4.99
CA GLN A 356 -11.14 -16.65 -3.74
C GLN A 356 -11.49 -17.84 -2.86
N ARG A 357 -10.53 -18.27 -2.06
CA ARG A 357 -10.64 -19.38 -1.13
C ARG A 357 -10.11 -18.99 0.24
N LEU A 358 -10.81 -19.40 1.28
CA LEU A 358 -10.28 -19.39 2.63
C LEU A 358 -9.32 -20.57 2.78
N VAL A 359 -8.06 -20.31 3.07
CA VAL A 359 -7.07 -21.30 3.46
C VAL A 359 -6.98 -21.31 4.99
N TYR A 360 -7.32 -22.43 5.63
CA TYR A 360 -7.40 -22.57 7.08
C TYR A 360 -6.47 -23.69 7.52
N VAL A 361 -5.41 -23.35 8.26
CA VAL A 361 -4.33 -24.27 8.62
C VAL A 361 -4.27 -24.44 10.13
N THR A 362 -4.32 -25.70 10.60
CA THR A 362 -4.12 -26.05 12.01
C THR A 362 -2.69 -26.52 12.21
N VAL A 363 -1.98 -25.90 13.14
CA VAL A 363 -0.57 -26.17 13.44
C VAL A 363 -0.41 -26.52 14.91
N THR A 364 0.21 -27.67 15.21
CA THR A 364 0.64 -28.04 16.57
C THR A 364 2.07 -27.58 16.81
N TYR A 365 2.25 -26.76 17.83
CA TYR A 365 3.56 -26.38 18.37
C TYR A 365 3.86 -27.21 19.61
N LYS A 366 5.09 -27.72 19.74
CA LYS A 366 5.51 -28.56 20.86
C LYS A 366 6.88 -28.11 21.38
N ASN A 367 6.98 -27.93 22.70
CA ASN A 367 8.25 -27.77 23.39
C ASN A 367 8.97 -29.11 23.49
N THR A 368 10.12 -29.23 22.85
CA THR A 368 10.96 -30.44 22.85
C THR A 368 12.18 -30.30 23.77
N SER A 369 12.28 -29.19 24.51
CA SER A 369 13.32 -28.97 25.50
C SER A 369 12.95 -29.54 26.86
N ASP A 370 13.88 -29.49 27.79
CA ASP A 370 13.75 -29.89 29.19
C ASP A 370 13.37 -28.74 30.14
N THR A 371 13.20 -27.52 29.58
CA THR A 371 12.82 -26.29 30.30
C THR A 371 11.49 -25.78 29.79
N GLU A 372 10.76 -25.02 30.61
CA GLU A 372 9.59 -24.28 30.20
C GLU A 372 10.03 -23.15 29.27
N LEU A 373 9.25 -22.87 28.24
CA LEU A 373 9.45 -21.80 27.28
C LEU A 373 8.26 -20.87 27.33
N ASP A 374 8.53 -19.57 27.41
CA ASP A 374 7.52 -18.51 27.51
C ASP A 374 7.54 -17.63 26.26
N ASN A 375 6.47 -16.87 26.07
CA ASN A 375 6.32 -15.88 25.00
C ASN A 375 6.76 -16.38 23.62
N ILE A 376 6.25 -17.55 23.23
CA ILE A 376 6.65 -18.19 21.98
C ILE A 376 5.96 -17.48 20.82
N LEU A 377 6.72 -16.70 20.07
CA LEU A 377 6.24 -16.06 18.84
C LEU A 377 5.98 -17.15 17.80
N TYR A 378 4.79 -17.16 17.23
CA TYR A 378 4.49 -18.01 16.07
C TYR A 378 4.10 -17.13 14.88
N ILE A 379 4.59 -17.51 13.73
CA ILE A 379 4.39 -16.81 12.46
C ILE A 379 3.97 -17.83 11.42
N GLY A 380 3.18 -17.41 10.46
CA GLY A 380 2.85 -18.20 9.28
C GLY A 380 2.85 -17.31 8.07
N GLU A 381 3.69 -17.63 7.10
CA GLU A 381 3.75 -16.94 5.85
C GLU A 381 3.54 -17.91 4.70
N LEU A 382 2.57 -17.60 3.85
CA LEU A 382 2.33 -18.36 2.63
C LEU A 382 3.26 -17.85 1.54
N MET A 383 4.10 -18.76 1.07
CA MET A 383 4.97 -18.53 -0.06
C MET A 383 4.42 -19.19 -1.30
N LEU A 384 4.55 -18.54 -2.43
CA LEU A 384 4.30 -19.15 -3.72
C LEU A 384 5.62 -19.57 -4.36
N MET A 385 5.74 -20.85 -4.73
CA MET A 385 6.94 -21.37 -5.37
C MET A 385 6.60 -22.27 -6.56
N ASN A 386 7.24 -22.00 -7.68
CA ASN A 386 7.24 -22.88 -8.84
C ASN A 386 8.44 -23.83 -8.80
N HIS A 387 8.21 -25.12 -8.92
CA HIS A 387 9.29 -26.10 -9.01
C HIS A 387 9.61 -26.43 -10.47
N LYS A 388 10.84 -26.15 -10.91
CA LYS A 388 11.28 -26.40 -12.27
C LYS A 388 12.76 -26.75 -12.32
N ASN A 389 13.11 -27.85 -13.01
CA ASN A 389 14.49 -28.25 -13.27
C ASN A 389 15.35 -28.44 -12.00
N GLY A 390 14.77 -28.91 -10.87
CA GLY A 390 15.51 -29.10 -9.63
C GLY A 390 15.76 -27.83 -8.83
N THR A 391 14.99 -26.79 -9.11
CA THR A 391 15.05 -25.49 -8.43
C THR A 391 13.65 -25.03 -8.11
N TYR A 392 13.44 -24.50 -6.90
CA TYR A 392 12.26 -23.74 -6.52
C TYR A 392 12.47 -22.28 -6.88
N GLN A 393 11.54 -21.70 -7.61
CA GLN A 393 11.49 -20.27 -7.91
C GLN A 393 10.45 -19.64 -6.99
N VAL A 394 10.89 -18.78 -6.08
CA VAL A 394 10.03 -18.00 -5.20
C VAL A 394 9.50 -16.82 -5.98
N TYR A 395 8.21 -16.56 -5.93
CA TYR A 395 7.59 -15.39 -6.54
C TYR A 395 6.56 -14.78 -5.62
N GLU A 396 6.40 -13.49 -5.74
CA GLU A 396 5.31 -12.77 -5.06
C GLU A 396 4.00 -12.99 -5.82
N ILE A 397 2.88 -12.91 -5.09
CA ILE A 397 1.54 -13.00 -5.69
C ILE A 397 1.37 -11.92 -6.76
N GLU A 398 1.95 -10.74 -6.52
CA GLU A 398 1.91 -9.60 -7.41
C GLU A 398 2.86 -9.73 -8.62
N ASP A 399 3.90 -10.54 -8.48
CA ASP A 399 4.94 -10.79 -9.50
C ASP A 399 4.68 -12.05 -10.33
N GLN A 400 3.45 -12.47 -10.46
CA GLN A 400 3.14 -13.62 -11.32
C GLN A 400 3.65 -13.36 -12.73
N LYS A 401 4.90 -13.77 -12.96
CA LYS A 401 5.58 -13.60 -14.24
C LYS A 401 4.92 -14.44 -15.29
N GLY A 402 3.94 -13.83 -15.94
CA GLY A 402 3.35 -14.32 -17.15
C GLY A 402 3.92 -13.62 -18.37
N ASP A 403 3.38 -13.94 -19.52
CA ASP A 403 3.81 -13.40 -20.80
C ASP A 403 3.39 -11.93 -20.94
N GLY A 404 4.30 -10.98 -20.65
CA GLY A 404 4.16 -9.58 -21.02
C GLY A 404 3.46 -8.68 -20.01
N TYR A 405 3.55 -8.98 -18.70
CA TYR A 405 3.16 -8.08 -17.63
C TYR A 405 4.18 -8.10 -16.49
N ASP A 406 4.24 -7.01 -15.74
CA ASP A 406 5.21 -6.80 -14.68
C ASP A 406 4.54 -6.81 -13.29
N LYS A 407 3.24 -6.55 -13.24
CA LYS A 407 2.48 -6.41 -12.00
C LYS A 407 1.05 -6.94 -12.17
N VAL A 408 0.50 -7.50 -11.10
CA VAL A 408 -0.92 -7.89 -11.01
C VAL A 408 -1.59 -7.12 -9.88
N ILE A 409 -2.74 -6.55 -10.16
CA ILE A 409 -3.56 -5.80 -9.20
C ILE A 409 -4.89 -6.51 -9.03
N GLY A 410 -5.31 -6.77 -7.80
CA GLY A 410 -6.61 -7.30 -7.47
C GLY A 410 -7.52 -6.24 -6.85
N ASP A 411 -8.84 -6.42 -6.97
CA ASP A 411 -9.87 -5.54 -6.40
C ASP A 411 -10.54 -6.11 -5.13
N SER A 412 -9.99 -7.18 -4.59
CA SER A 412 -10.51 -7.84 -3.39
C SER A 412 -9.40 -8.08 -2.35
N VAL A 413 -9.70 -8.88 -1.33
CA VAL A 413 -8.87 -9.07 -0.14
C VAL A 413 -7.96 -10.28 -0.21
N ALA A 414 -7.59 -10.75 -1.42
CA ALA A 414 -6.63 -11.83 -1.57
C ALA A 414 -5.34 -11.51 -0.82
N CYS A 415 -4.83 -12.53 -0.14
CA CYS A 415 -3.67 -12.40 0.72
C CYS A 415 -2.39 -12.16 -0.07
N ASN A 416 -1.53 -11.41 0.53
CA ASN A 416 -0.17 -11.16 0.08
C ASN A 416 0.89 -12.08 0.75
N GLY A 417 0.47 -13.21 1.36
CA GLY A 417 1.34 -14.18 2.03
C GLY A 417 1.38 -14.07 3.55
N SER A 418 1.33 -12.89 4.12
CA SER A 418 1.39 -12.68 5.56
C SER A 418 0.15 -13.20 6.29
N MET A 419 0.34 -13.76 7.49
CA MET A 419 -0.72 -14.29 8.33
C MET A 419 -1.70 -13.18 8.74
N THR A 420 -2.89 -13.19 8.13
CA THR A 420 -3.90 -12.14 8.35
C THR A 420 -4.81 -12.46 9.53
N TRP A 421 -5.13 -13.75 9.74
CA TRP A 421 -5.96 -14.19 10.86
C TRP A 421 -5.30 -15.33 11.62
N PHE A 422 -5.41 -15.32 12.96
CA PHE A 422 -4.88 -16.36 13.82
C PHE A 422 -5.75 -16.52 15.08
N SER A 423 -5.77 -17.77 15.61
CA SER A 423 -6.71 -18.16 16.67
C SER A 423 -6.27 -17.77 18.06
N GLN A 424 -4.97 -17.77 18.33
CA GLN A 424 -4.42 -17.52 19.66
C GLN A 424 -3.75 -16.15 19.72
N LYS A 425 -4.16 -15.33 20.68
CA LYS A 425 -3.62 -14.00 20.91
C LYS A 425 -3.18 -13.88 22.35
N ASP A 426 -2.09 -13.15 22.59
CA ASP A 426 -1.73 -12.70 23.92
C ASP A 426 -2.71 -11.62 24.43
N GLU A 427 -2.48 -11.09 25.62
CA GLU A 427 -3.29 -10.02 26.21
C GLU A 427 -3.30 -8.71 25.42
N ASN A 428 -2.31 -8.52 24.54
CA ASN A 428 -2.17 -7.37 23.64
C ASN A 428 -2.68 -7.65 22.21
N GLY A 429 -3.27 -8.82 21.98
CA GLY A 429 -3.78 -9.22 20.68
C GLY A 429 -2.73 -9.71 19.69
N LYS A 430 -1.49 -9.99 20.15
CA LYS A 430 -0.37 -10.45 19.32
C LYS A 430 -0.29 -11.97 19.26
N ASN A 431 0.41 -12.50 18.26
CA ASN A 431 0.56 -13.89 17.92
C ASN A 431 1.62 -14.62 18.77
N TYR A 432 1.39 -14.67 20.09
CA TYR A 432 2.23 -15.39 21.05
C TYR A 432 1.50 -16.56 21.70
N ILE A 433 2.21 -17.67 21.87
CA ILE A 433 1.83 -18.75 22.77
C ILE A 433 2.40 -18.39 24.14
N PRO A 434 1.58 -18.22 25.21
CA PRO A 434 2.04 -17.69 26.47
C PRO A 434 3.15 -18.53 27.11
N SER A 435 2.97 -19.84 27.23
CA SER A 435 4.03 -20.77 27.69
C SER A 435 3.76 -22.21 27.25
N LEU A 436 4.83 -23.01 27.18
CA LEU A 436 4.78 -24.43 26.99
C LEU A 436 5.79 -25.11 27.94
N LYS A 437 5.31 -26.02 28.81
CA LYS A 437 6.17 -26.86 29.64
C LYS A 437 6.92 -27.89 28.82
N PRO A 438 7.98 -28.51 29.39
CA PRO A 438 8.69 -29.61 28.73
C PRO A 438 7.76 -30.69 28.19
N GLY A 439 7.82 -30.96 26.90
CA GLY A 439 6.99 -31.94 26.22
C GLY A 439 5.53 -31.53 25.96
N GLU A 440 5.10 -30.36 26.43
CA GLU A 440 3.76 -29.84 26.20
C GLU A 440 3.60 -29.38 24.76
N SER A 441 2.37 -29.40 24.26
CA SER A 441 2.01 -28.94 22.94
C SER A 441 0.70 -28.14 22.97
N THR A 442 0.56 -27.23 22.06
CA THR A 442 -0.67 -26.47 21.82
C THR A 442 -0.96 -26.37 20.31
N GLN A 443 -2.22 -26.19 19.97
CA GLN A 443 -2.63 -25.96 18.59
C GLN A 443 -2.94 -24.49 18.39
N VAL A 444 -2.48 -23.97 17.29
CA VAL A 444 -2.89 -22.66 16.76
C VAL A 444 -3.49 -22.85 15.37
N VAL A 445 -4.35 -21.94 15.00
CA VAL A 445 -4.92 -21.89 13.66
C VAL A 445 -4.51 -20.58 13.02
N MET A 446 -4.17 -20.67 11.76
CA MET A 446 -3.85 -19.55 10.90
C MET A 446 -4.77 -19.58 9.68
N ALA A 447 -5.14 -18.41 9.15
CA ALA A 447 -5.98 -18.39 7.96
C ALA A 447 -5.64 -17.20 7.05
N TRP A 448 -5.86 -17.42 5.76
CA TRP A 448 -5.65 -16.50 4.67
C TRP A 448 -6.81 -16.59 3.67
N ILE A 449 -7.05 -15.53 2.92
CA ILE A 449 -7.85 -15.59 1.70
C ILE A 449 -6.89 -15.55 0.52
N MET A 450 -6.98 -16.56 -0.35
CA MET A 450 -6.07 -16.75 -1.48
C MET A 450 -6.87 -16.82 -2.79
N ASP A 451 -6.27 -16.40 -3.88
CA ASP A 451 -6.81 -16.66 -5.20
C ASP A 451 -6.67 -18.15 -5.57
N GLU A 452 -7.72 -18.73 -6.13
CA GLU A 452 -7.78 -20.17 -6.42
C GLU A 452 -6.63 -20.68 -7.30
N PRO A 453 -6.13 -19.94 -8.31
CA PRO A 453 -4.99 -20.36 -9.11
C PRO A 453 -3.69 -20.55 -8.34
N ASP A 454 -3.52 -19.86 -7.21
CA ASP A 454 -2.28 -19.89 -6.42
C ASP A 454 -2.19 -21.08 -5.47
N LEU A 455 -3.33 -21.76 -5.23
CA LEU A 455 -3.42 -22.85 -4.25
C LEU A 455 -2.43 -24.00 -4.49
N GLU A 456 -2.11 -24.30 -5.74
CA GLU A 456 -1.21 -25.43 -6.10
C GLU A 456 0.24 -25.19 -5.69
N ASN A 457 0.64 -23.91 -5.63
CA ASN A 457 2.01 -23.51 -5.44
C ASN A 457 2.30 -22.99 -4.01
N MET A 458 1.36 -23.23 -3.06
CA MET A 458 1.48 -22.73 -1.70
C MET A 458 2.41 -23.58 -0.83
N TYR A 459 3.33 -22.90 -0.18
CA TYR A 459 4.20 -23.42 0.85
C TYR A 459 4.10 -22.55 2.10
N LEU A 460 3.99 -23.18 3.27
CA LEU A 460 3.90 -22.46 4.54
C LEU A 460 5.27 -22.38 5.18
N ASN A 461 5.78 -21.18 5.36
CA ASN A 461 6.95 -20.88 6.16
C ASN A 461 6.52 -20.53 7.59
N LEU A 462 7.04 -21.26 8.56
CA LEU A 462 6.78 -21.04 9.98
C LEU A 462 7.97 -20.40 10.72
N ASN A 463 9.06 -20.10 10.00
CA ASN A 463 10.26 -19.46 10.55
C ASN A 463 10.44 -18.00 10.09
N SER A 464 9.43 -17.40 9.48
CA SER A 464 9.55 -16.03 9.01
C SER A 464 9.91 -15.10 10.16
N SER A 465 10.88 -14.22 9.94
CA SER A 465 11.28 -13.18 10.89
C SER A 465 10.29 -12.00 10.96
N GLY A 466 9.14 -12.17 10.36
CA GLY A 466 8.01 -11.25 10.45
C GLY A 466 7.82 -10.34 9.25
N GLY A 467 6.93 -10.75 8.36
CA GLY A 467 6.23 -9.85 7.46
C GLY A 467 7.01 -9.38 6.25
N SER A 468 8.01 -10.13 5.81
CA SER A 468 8.69 -9.85 4.56
C SER A 468 8.53 -11.02 3.60
N TYR A 469 8.18 -10.75 2.36
CA TYR A 469 8.23 -11.70 1.25
C TYR A 469 9.65 -12.21 0.96
N PHE A 470 10.62 -11.60 1.59
CA PHE A 470 12.03 -11.82 1.36
C PHE A 470 12.56 -12.79 2.39
N ILE A 471 12.84 -14.00 1.95
CA ILE A 471 13.38 -15.04 2.82
C ILE A 471 14.89 -14.99 2.69
N GLY A 472 15.55 -14.74 3.81
CA GLY A 472 16.99 -14.89 3.90
C GLY A 472 17.42 -16.34 3.67
N THR A 473 18.61 -16.55 3.11
CA THR A 473 19.14 -17.91 2.88
C THR A 473 19.20 -18.76 4.14
N ASP A 474 19.29 -18.14 5.32
CA ASP A 474 19.37 -18.84 6.60
C ASP A 474 18.02 -19.37 7.06
N GLU A 475 16.93 -18.68 6.75
CA GLU A 475 15.56 -19.08 7.11
C GLU A 475 15.11 -20.29 6.31
N LEU A 476 15.49 -20.40 5.04
CA LEU A 476 15.18 -21.53 4.19
C LEU A 476 15.87 -22.85 4.64
N LYS A 477 16.94 -22.79 5.44
CA LYS A 477 17.63 -23.97 5.94
C LYS A 477 16.77 -24.84 6.86
N THR A 478 15.77 -24.26 7.51
CA THR A 478 14.81 -25.00 8.33
C THR A 478 13.72 -25.66 7.51
N GLY A 479 13.49 -25.16 6.30
CA GLY A 479 12.52 -25.70 5.35
C GLY A 479 11.14 -25.06 5.44
N VAL A 480 10.26 -25.50 4.56
CA VAL A 480 8.86 -25.07 4.44
C VAL A 480 7.94 -26.28 4.33
N ILE A 481 6.64 -26.09 4.55
CA ILE A 481 5.64 -27.14 4.46
C ILE A 481 4.85 -26.97 3.18
N ALA A 482 4.86 -27.98 2.28
CA ALA A 482 4.01 -28.02 1.10
C ALA A 482 2.55 -28.20 1.53
N ILE A 483 1.73 -27.17 1.37
CA ILE A 483 0.30 -27.23 1.71
C ILE A 483 -0.59 -27.23 0.47
N GLY A 484 -0.07 -26.83 -0.69
CA GLY A 484 -0.81 -26.82 -1.95
C GLY A 484 -1.25 -28.19 -2.42
N GLU A 485 -0.43 -29.25 -2.20
CA GLU A 485 -0.79 -30.65 -2.52
C GLU A 485 -2.02 -31.10 -1.71
N ALA A 486 -2.08 -30.78 -0.41
CA ALA A 486 -3.22 -31.11 0.45
C ALA A 486 -4.49 -30.37 0.01
N ALA A 487 -4.37 -29.16 -0.49
CA ALA A 487 -5.47 -28.39 -1.04
C ALA A 487 -6.05 -29.01 -2.32
N SER A 488 -5.25 -29.74 -3.09
CA SER A 488 -5.70 -30.39 -4.33
C SER A 488 -6.41 -31.73 -4.11
N GLU A 489 -6.18 -32.40 -2.97
CA GLU A 489 -6.84 -33.68 -2.64
C GLU A 489 -8.26 -33.51 -2.08
N GLU A 490 -8.64 -32.32 -1.62
CA GLU A 490 -9.99 -32.00 -1.14
C GLU A 490 -10.94 -31.48 -2.24
N ARG A 491 -10.47 -31.35 -3.50
CA ARG A 491 -11.30 -31.00 -4.67
C ARG A 491 -11.89 -32.30 -5.28
#